data_9a467156ea1db8d2bdc13d91c9fe108b
#
_entry.id   9a467156ea1db8d2bdc13d91c9fe108b
#
_cell.length_a   1.000
_cell.length_b   1.000
_cell.length_c   1.000
_cell.angle_alpha   90.00
_cell.angle_beta   90.00
_cell.angle_gamma   90.00
#
_symmetry.space_group_name_H-M   'P 1'
#
loop_
_entity.id
_entity.type
_entity.pdbx_description
1 polymer ?
#
loop_
_entity_poly.entity_id
_entity_poly.type
_entity_poly.pdbx_seq_one_letter_code
_entity_poly.pdbx_strand_id
1 'polypeptide(L)'
;MSVVPDVSGHFGVFGGRFAPEPLMAALEQLTKEYEAARTDPGFTAELADLLRNYAARPTLVTEAKRFGGEHAGGARVLLKREDLAHTGSHKINNVLGQVLLTKRMGKTRVIAETGAGQHGVATATACALLGLECAVYMGEEDTRRQALNVSRMRMLGAEVIPVTAGTRTLKDAMNEAFRDWVTTVDSTHYCIGSVGGPHPFPMMVRDFQRIIGVEARQQVLDLTGRLPDVVVACVGGGSNAIGVFHAFIPDTGVRLVGCEAGGDGDGAPGRTAATLSLGSPGVLHGMRTYLLQDDEGQTLDTHSISAGLDYPGVGPEHAWLKETGRAEYRSVSDDDAMRGFAALCRTEGIIPALESSHALAGAIDLGRELGPGGLILVNLSGRGDKDVATASAYFGV
;
A
#
# COMPACT_ATOMS: atom_id res chain seq x y z
N MET A 1 -23.47 -7.40 -6.46
CA MET A 1 -22.25 -8.08 -5.96
C MET A 1 -22.51 -8.52 -4.53
N SER A 2 -22.10 -9.73 -4.15
CA SER A 2 -22.13 -10.18 -2.74
C SER A 2 -21.33 -9.21 -1.87
N VAL A 3 -21.75 -9.03 -0.62
CA VAL A 3 -20.99 -8.24 0.36
C VAL A 3 -19.65 -8.97 0.60
N VAL A 4 -18.54 -8.31 0.34
CA VAL A 4 -17.19 -8.85 0.57
C VAL A 4 -16.42 -7.96 1.55
N PRO A 5 -15.61 -8.57 2.43
CA PRO A 5 -15.51 -10.00 2.64
C PRO A 5 -16.76 -10.57 3.32
N ASP A 6 -16.89 -11.91 3.28
CA ASP A 6 -17.88 -12.61 4.11
C ASP A 6 -17.51 -12.57 5.61
N VAL A 7 -18.34 -13.16 6.46
CA VAL A 7 -18.13 -13.17 7.92
C VAL A 7 -16.87 -13.90 8.36
N SER A 8 -16.31 -14.75 7.51
CA SER A 8 -15.06 -15.48 7.74
C SER A 8 -13.84 -14.78 7.13
N GLY A 9 -14.04 -13.62 6.52
CA GLY A 9 -12.99 -12.80 5.93
C GLY A 9 -12.58 -13.19 4.54
N HIS A 10 -13.46 -13.88 3.78
CA HIS A 10 -13.16 -14.29 2.41
C HIS A 10 -13.71 -13.31 1.37
N PHE A 11 -12.90 -13.07 0.36
CA PHE A 11 -13.22 -12.40 -0.90
C PHE A 11 -13.32 -13.50 -1.98
N GLY A 12 -14.49 -14.13 -2.12
CA GLY A 12 -14.63 -15.36 -2.89
C GLY A 12 -13.82 -16.50 -2.27
N VAL A 13 -12.82 -17.01 -2.98
CA VAL A 13 -11.93 -18.08 -2.49
C VAL A 13 -10.66 -17.54 -1.80
N PHE A 14 -10.45 -16.24 -1.80
CA PHE A 14 -9.27 -15.58 -1.23
C PHE A 14 -9.55 -15.02 0.16
N GLY A 15 -8.50 -14.71 0.93
CA GLY A 15 -8.61 -14.21 2.30
C GLY A 15 -8.57 -15.31 3.34
N GLY A 16 -9.41 -15.21 4.36
CA GLY A 16 -9.49 -16.16 5.45
C GLY A 16 -8.43 -15.97 6.55
N ARG A 17 -8.26 -16.99 7.40
CA ARG A 17 -7.30 -17.00 8.52
C ARG A 17 -6.44 -18.26 8.46
N PHE A 18 -5.26 -18.15 7.88
CA PHE A 18 -4.25 -19.21 7.81
C PHE A 18 -3.09 -18.89 8.77
N ALA A 19 -3.45 -18.58 10.01
CA ALA A 19 -2.51 -18.16 11.06
C ALA A 19 -2.24 -19.30 12.05
N PRO A 20 -1.07 -19.30 12.73
CA PRO A 20 -0.78 -20.23 13.82
C PRO A 20 -1.84 -20.12 14.94
N GLU A 21 -2.15 -21.27 15.57
CA GLU A 21 -3.17 -21.36 16.62
C GLU A 21 -2.98 -20.34 17.76
N PRO A 22 -1.75 -20.05 18.25
CA PRO A 22 -1.56 -19.04 19.29
C PRO A 22 -2.05 -17.63 18.94
N LEU A 23 -2.17 -17.29 17.66
CA LEU A 23 -2.67 -15.99 17.22
C LEU A 23 -4.20 -15.92 17.10
N MET A 24 -4.91 -17.04 17.18
CA MET A 24 -6.36 -17.05 16.93
C MET A 24 -7.14 -16.18 17.91
N ALA A 25 -6.83 -16.25 19.20
CA ALA A 25 -7.46 -15.41 20.22
C ALA A 25 -7.23 -13.91 19.99
N ALA A 26 -6.01 -13.52 19.56
CA ALA A 26 -5.69 -12.13 19.24
C ALA A 26 -6.42 -11.64 17.98
N LEU A 27 -6.53 -12.49 16.97
CA LEU A 27 -7.29 -12.16 15.75
C LEU A 27 -8.80 -12.06 16.02
N GLU A 28 -9.33 -12.88 16.91
CA GLU A 28 -10.71 -12.77 17.36
C GLU A 28 -10.97 -11.50 18.16
N GLN A 29 -10.07 -11.18 19.12
CA GLN A 29 -10.11 -9.91 19.85
C GLN A 29 -10.10 -8.72 18.88
N LEU A 30 -9.13 -8.69 17.95
CA LEU A 30 -9.00 -7.63 16.96
C LEU A 30 -10.25 -7.50 16.09
N THR A 31 -10.82 -8.63 15.64
CA THR A 31 -12.06 -8.63 14.85
C THR A 31 -13.23 -8.01 15.63
N LYS A 32 -13.42 -8.44 16.86
CA LYS A 32 -14.50 -7.95 17.74
C LYS A 32 -14.34 -6.45 18.03
N GLU A 33 -13.13 -6.02 18.38
CA GLU A 33 -12.87 -4.61 18.69
C GLU A 33 -12.98 -3.73 17.45
N TYR A 34 -12.53 -4.21 16.29
CA TYR A 34 -12.70 -3.47 15.03
C TYR A 34 -14.18 -3.33 14.64
N GLU A 35 -14.97 -4.42 14.70
CA GLU A 35 -16.41 -4.37 14.41
C GLU A 35 -17.16 -3.44 15.36
N ALA A 36 -16.79 -3.40 16.64
CA ALA A 36 -17.35 -2.46 17.60
C ALA A 36 -16.92 -1.01 17.29
N ALA A 37 -15.62 -0.79 16.99
CA ALA A 37 -15.08 0.53 16.75
C ALA A 37 -15.66 1.20 15.49
N ARG A 38 -15.86 0.45 14.39
CA ARG A 38 -16.38 0.99 13.13
C ARG A 38 -17.80 1.57 13.23
N THR A 39 -18.55 1.19 14.24
CA THR A 39 -19.92 1.67 14.53
C THR A 39 -19.98 2.60 15.75
N ASP A 40 -18.88 2.77 16.47
CA ASP A 40 -18.78 3.64 17.64
C ASP A 40 -18.58 5.11 17.21
N PRO A 41 -19.54 6.01 17.52
CA PRO A 41 -19.41 7.43 17.17
C PRO A 41 -18.18 8.11 17.81
N GLY A 42 -17.75 7.69 18.99
CA GLY A 42 -16.57 8.23 19.67
C GLY A 42 -15.29 7.89 18.92
N PHE A 43 -15.10 6.60 18.56
CA PHE A 43 -13.94 6.18 17.77
C PHE A 43 -13.91 6.83 16.40
N THR A 44 -15.04 6.87 15.69
CA THR A 44 -15.10 7.46 14.35
C THR A 44 -14.84 8.97 14.37
N ALA A 45 -15.30 9.69 15.41
CA ALA A 45 -15.04 11.12 15.58
C ALA A 45 -13.54 11.38 15.88
N GLU A 46 -12.93 10.61 16.79
CA GLU A 46 -11.50 10.73 17.12
C GLU A 46 -10.62 10.43 15.90
N LEU A 47 -10.92 9.36 15.16
CA LEU A 47 -10.19 9.04 13.92
C LEU A 47 -10.37 10.16 12.86
N ALA A 48 -11.58 10.68 12.69
CA ALA A 48 -11.85 11.77 11.76
C ALA A 48 -11.10 13.05 12.13
N ASP A 49 -11.00 13.36 13.42
CA ASP A 49 -10.21 14.49 13.92
C ASP A 49 -8.71 14.32 13.60
N LEU A 50 -8.14 13.15 13.89
CA LEU A 50 -6.75 12.84 13.58
C LEU A 50 -6.47 12.88 12.07
N LEU A 51 -7.36 12.35 11.26
CA LEU A 51 -7.22 12.39 9.80
C LEU A 51 -7.25 13.83 9.29
N ARG A 52 -8.12 14.68 9.82
CA ARG A 52 -8.24 16.08 9.40
C ARG A 52 -7.12 16.96 9.95
N ASN A 53 -6.92 16.95 11.25
CA ASN A 53 -6.12 17.96 11.95
C ASN A 53 -4.66 17.54 12.12
N TYR A 54 -4.34 16.24 11.97
CA TYR A 54 -2.99 15.71 12.09
C TYR A 54 -2.46 15.14 10.77
N ALA A 55 -3.24 14.32 10.06
CA ALA A 55 -2.82 13.74 8.78
C ALA A 55 -3.02 14.67 7.57
N ALA A 56 -3.58 15.88 7.77
CA ALA A 56 -3.82 16.91 6.75
C ALA A 56 -4.78 16.47 5.63
N ARG A 57 -5.88 15.79 6.00
CA ARG A 57 -6.92 15.40 5.04
C ARG A 57 -8.04 16.46 4.92
N PRO A 58 -8.75 16.55 3.77
CA PRO A 58 -8.55 15.77 2.54
C PRO A 58 -7.25 16.13 1.81
N THR A 59 -6.55 15.13 1.25
CA THR A 59 -5.46 15.41 0.33
C THR A 59 -6.01 15.95 -0.99
N LEU A 60 -5.20 16.74 -1.71
CA LEU A 60 -5.64 17.40 -2.92
C LEU A 60 -5.71 16.45 -4.13
N VAL A 61 -6.53 16.82 -5.11
CA VAL A 61 -6.40 16.36 -6.50
C VAL A 61 -5.79 17.48 -7.33
N THR A 62 -4.65 17.21 -7.97
CA THR A 62 -3.90 18.16 -8.80
C THR A 62 -3.92 17.68 -10.25
N GLU A 63 -4.24 18.55 -11.21
CA GLU A 63 -4.11 18.22 -12.62
C GLU A 63 -2.66 18.38 -13.08
N ALA A 64 -2.07 17.30 -13.58
CA ALA A 64 -0.73 17.22 -14.14
C ALA A 64 -0.77 17.53 -15.64
N LYS A 65 -0.91 18.83 -15.97
CA LYS A 65 -1.23 19.29 -17.35
C LYS A 65 -0.11 19.03 -18.34
N ARG A 66 1.13 19.34 -17.95
CA ARG A 66 2.28 19.11 -18.83
C ARG A 66 2.60 17.64 -18.96
N PHE A 67 2.50 16.88 -17.87
CA PHE A 67 2.66 15.44 -17.89
C PHE A 67 1.67 14.77 -18.84
N GLY A 68 0.38 15.13 -18.77
CA GLY A 68 -0.65 14.64 -19.67
C GLY A 68 -0.37 15.00 -21.14
N GLY A 69 -0.05 16.26 -21.41
CA GLY A 69 0.22 16.75 -22.75
C GLY A 69 1.49 16.20 -23.39
N GLU A 70 2.59 16.11 -22.63
CA GLU A 70 3.89 15.74 -23.17
C GLU A 70 4.12 14.21 -23.19
N HIS A 71 3.53 13.45 -22.26
CA HIS A 71 3.84 12.03 -22.07
C HIS A 71 2.64 11.09 -22.24
N ALA A 72 1.43 11.51 -21.87
CA ALA A 72 0.24 10.65 -21.83
C ALA A 72 -0.73 10.90 -23.01
N GLY A 73 -0.21 11.13 -24.21
CA GLY A 73 -0.99 11.25 -25.44
C GLY A 73 -2.02 12.39 -25.46
N GLY A 74 -1.85 13.41 -24.61
CA GLY A 74 -2.78 14.53 -24.47
C GLY A 74 -3.97 14.24 -23.55
N ALA A 75 -4.04 13.08 -22.91
CA ALA A 75 -5.08 12.79 -21.91
C ALA A 75 -4.92 13.70 -20.68
N ARG A 76 -6.03 14.03 -20.03
CA ARG A 76 -6.04 14.75 -18.76
C ARG A 76 -5.63 13.80 -17.63
N VAL A 77 -4.55 14.10 -16.94
CA VAL A 77 -4.05 13.30 -15.81
C VAL A 77 -4.25 14.07 -14.53
N LEU A 78 -5.01 13.47 -13.60
CA LEU A 78 -5.25 13.97 -12.26
C LEU A 78 -4.46 13.12 -11.26
N LEU A 79 -3.79 13.76 -10.30
CA LEU A 79 -3.02 13.11 -9.25
C LEU A 79 -3.75 13.25 -7.92
N LYS A 80 -4.16 12.16 -7.31
CA LYS A 80 -4.57 12.14 -5.89
C LYS A 80 -3.31 12.16 -5.04
N ARG A 81 -3.10 13.29 -4.33
CA ARG A 81 -1.84 13.68 -3.70
C ARG A 81 -1.65 13.10 -2.29
N GLU A 82 -1.56 11.76 -2.17
CA GLU A 82 -1.25 11.11 -0.89
C GLU A 82 0.21 11.35 -0.43
N ASP A 83 1.07 11.82 -1.31
CA ASP A 83 2.40 12.33 -1.01
C ASP A 83 2.41 13.58 -0.12
N LEU A 84 1.30 14.32 -0.05
CA LEU A 84 1.11 15.49 0.80
C LEU A 84 0.54 15.15 2.19
N ALA A 85 0.08 13.91 2.41
CA ALA A 85 -0.35 13.48 3.74
C ALA A 85 0.82 13.53 4.73
N HIS A 86 0.53 13.78 6.02
CA HIS A 86 1.55 13.74 7.06
C HIS A 86 2.35 12.43 7.00
N THR A 87 3.64 12.47 7.22
CA THR A 87 4.67 11.44 6.98
C THR A 87 5.08 11.25 5.52
N GLY A 88 4.32 11.75 4.55
CA GLY A 88 4.66 11.76 3.13
C GLY A 88 4.14 10.58 2.32
N SER A 89 3.12 9.87 2.83
CA SER A 89 2.42 8.81 2.08
C SER A 89 1.07 8.46 2.69
N HIS A 90 0.26 7.68 1.95
CA HIS A 90 -1.03 7.13 2.37
C HIS A 90 -0.98 6.28 3.65
N LYS A 91 0.18 5.82 4.08
CA LYS A 91 0.34 4.86 5.20
C LYS A 91 -0.24 5.40 6.51
N ILE A 92 -0.19 6.70 6.74
CA ILE A 92 -0.69 7.32 7.97
C ILE A 92 -2.19 7.07 8.19
N ASN A 93 -2.99 6.96 7.12
CA ASN A 93 -4.43 6.74 7.21
C ASN A 93 -4.76 5.44 7.97
N ASN A 94 -4.15 4.34 7.54
CA ASN A 94 -4.32 3.02 8.14
C ASN A 94 -3.74 2.98 9.56
N VAL A 95 -2.53 3.53 9.72
CA VAL A 95 -1.81 3.44 10.99
C VAL A 95 -2.54 4.16 12.12
N LEU A 96 -3.08 5.35 11.88
CA LEU A 96 -3.87 6.06 12.89
C LEU A 96 -5.06 5.22 13.36
N GLY A 97 -5.77 4.57 12.45
CA GLY A 97 -6.88 3.68 12.80
C GLY A 97 -6.42 2.47 13.62
N GLN A 98 -5.34 1.79 13.22
CA GLN A 98 -4.84 0.62 13.94
C GLN A 98 -4.27 0.97 15.31
N VAL A 99 -3.56 2.09 15.44
CA VAL A 99 -2.96 2.51 16.74
C VAL A 99 -4.05 2.98 17.71
N LEU A 100 -5.13 3.63 17.23
CA LEU A 100 -6.32 3.89 18.06
C LEU A 100 -6.99 2.59 18.55
N LEU A 101 -7.12 1.58 17.68
CA LEU A 101 -7.61 0.26 18.09
C LEU A 101 -6.70 -0.39 19.13
N THR A 102 -5.38 -0.23 19.01
CA THR A 102 -4.41 -0.73 19.99
C THR A 102 -4.70 -0.19 21.38
N LYS A 103 -4.92 1.13 21.50
CA LYS A 103 -5.31 1.76 22.78
C LYS A 103 -6.64 1.23 23.29
N ARG A 104 -7.64 1.09 22.41
CA ARG A 104 -8.95 0.56 22.76
C ARG A 104 -8.89 -0.88 23.28
N MET A 105 -8.00 -1.71 22.74
CA MET A 105 -7.71 -3.06 23.23
C MET A 105 -6.90 -3.10 24.53
N GLY A 106 -6.46 -1.96 25.07
CA GLY A 106 -5.63 -1.88 26.27
C GLY A 106 -4.18 -2.37 26.08
N LYS A 107 -3.72 -2.49 24.85
CA LYS A 107 -2.34 -2.89 24.56
C LYS A 107 -1.41 -1.69 24.62
N THR A 108 -0.16 -1.92 25.03
CA THR A 108 0.83 -0.88 25.30
C THR A 108 1.94 -0.80 24.28
N ARG A 109 2.07 -1.83 23.42
CA ARG A 109 3.15 -1.97 22.45
C ARG A 109 2.57 -2.21 21.04
N VAL A 110 3.19 -1.60 20.06
CA VAL A 110 2.91 -1.82 18.63
C VAL A 110 4.17 -2.34 17.95
N ILE A 111 4.02 -3.39 17.15
CA ILE A 111 5.05 -3.82 16.22
C ILE A 111 4.59 -3.59 14.79
N ALA A 112 5.53 -3.37 13.87
CA ALA A 112 5.27 -3.22 12.44
C ALA A 112 6.40 -3.82 11.62
N GLU A 113 6.09 -4.23 10.40
CA GLU A 113 7.06 -4.50 9.34
C GLU A 113 7.21 -3.28 8.44
N THR A 114 8.35 -3.18 7.74
CA THR A 114 8.49 -2.17 6.70
C THR A 114 9.56 -2.57 5.67
N GLY A 115 9.34 -2.25 4.38
CA GLY A 115 10.34 -2.33 3.31
C GLY A 115 10.90 -0.94 3.02
N ALA A 116 10.15 -0.10 2.30
CA ALA A 116 10.56 1.28 1.99
C ALA A 116 10.67 2.21 3.21
N GLY A 117 10.29 1.76 4.41
CA GLY A 117 10.33 2.55 5.63
C GLY A 117 9.11 3.45 5.88
N GLN A 118 8.27 3.70 4.89
CA GLN A 118 7.13 4.63 5.06
C GLN A 118 6.08 4.11 6.04
N HIS A 119 5.81 2.81 6.07
CA HIS A 119 4.92 2.23 7.07
C HIS A 119 5.51 2.33 8.47
N GLY A 120 6.79 2.00 8.62
CA GLY A 120 7.51 2.15 9.90
C GLY A 120 7.51 3.58 10.42
N VAL A 121 7.77 4.57 9.55
CA VAL A 121 7.69 6.00 9.92
C VAL A 121 6.27 6.38 10.36
N ALA A 122 5.23 5.96 9.63
CA ALA A 122 3.85 6.23 10.01
C ALA A 122 3.50 5.60 11.37
N THR A 123 3.93 4.34 11.61
CA THR A 123 3.71 3.63 12.88
C THR A 123 4.42 4.31 14.03
N ALA A 124 5.72 4.63 13.87
CA ALA A 124 6.48 5.37 14.87
C ALA A 124 5.83 6.73 15.19
N THR A 125 5.33 7.43 14.16
CA THR A 125 4.62 8.72 14.31
C THR A 125 3.36 8.59 15.16
N ALA A 126 2.50 7.61 14.84
CA ALA A 126 1.24 7.43 15.58
C ALA A 126 1.49 6.91 17.01
N CYS A 127 2.49 6.04 17.21
CA CYS A 127 2.87 5.56 18.54
C CYS A 127 3.42 6.71 19.41
N ALA A 128 4.27 7.56 18.86
CA ALA A 128 4.76 8.76 19.55
C ALA A 128 3.61 9.70 19.94
N LEU A 129 2.66 9.93 19.01
CA LEU A 129 1.49 10.78 19.26
C LEU A 129 0.59 10.22 20.37
N LEU A 130 0.38 8.90 20.41
CA LEU A 130 -0.57 8.25 21.29
C LEU A 130 0.05 7.62 22.55
N GLY A 131 1.38 7.76 22.74
CA GLY A 131 2.11 7.31 23.92
C GLY A 131 2.25 5.78 24.03
N LEU A 132 2.52 5.09 22.92
CA LEU A 132 2.73 3.65 22.86
C LEU A 132 4.18 3.30 22.51
N GLU A 133 4.66 2.16 23.02
CA GLU A 133 5.93 1.59 22.60
C GLU A 133 5.87 1.12 21.15
N CYS A 134 6.95 1.31 20.39
CA CYS A 134 7.01 0.96 18.97
C CYS A 134 8.29 0.21 18.62
N ALA A 135 8.15 -0.96 18.00
CA ALA A 135 9.25 -1.68 17.39
C ALA A 135 8.94 -1.97 15.91
N VAL A 136 9.92 -1.70 15.03
CA VAL A 136 9.76 -1.83 13.58
C VAL A 136 10.78 -2.82 13.05
N TYR A 137 10.30 -3.92 12.47
CA TYR A 137 11.11 -4.91 11.77
C TYR A 137 11.37 -4.45 10.34
N MET A 138 12.62 -4.46 9.94
CA MET A 138 13.03 -4.03 8.60
C MET A 138 14.18 -4.89 8.12
N GLY A 139 14.12 -5.39 6.89
CA GLY A 139 15.20 -6.17 6.31
C GLY A 139 16.51 -5.38 6.33
N GLU A 140 17.63 -6.02 6.63
CA GLU A 140 18.95 -5.36 6.70
C GLU A 140 19.28 -4.65 5.37
N GLU A 141 18.93 -5.26 4.24
CA GLU A 141 19.12 -4.66 2.92
C GLU A 141 18.25 -3.40 2.76
N ASP A 142 17.02 -3.45 3.21
CA ASP A 142 16.09 -2.30 3.19
C ASP A 142 16.55 -1.20 4.14
N THR A 143 17.12 -1.52 5.32
CA THR A 143 17.65 -0.51 6.25
C THR A 143 18.77 0.30 5.60
N ARG A 144 19.57 -0.33 4.75
CA ARG A 144 20.65 0.31 4.00
C ARG A 144 20.10 1.20 2.89
N ARG A 145 19.18 0.66 2.08
CA ARG A 145 18.56 1.38 0.94
C ARG A 145 17.75 2.60 1.41
N GLN A 146 17.14 2.54 2.60
CA GLN A 146 16.20 3.52 3.12
C GLN A 146 16.65 4.12 4.46
N ALA A 147 17.94 4.40 4.60
CA ALA A 147 18.57 4.92 5.84
C ALA A 147 17.91 6.21 6.37
N LEU A 148 17.38 7.07 5.49
CA LEU A 148 16.64 8.28 5.86
C LEU A 148 15.41 7.94 6.71
N ASN A 149 14.62 6.95 6.31
CA ASN A 149 13.44 6.52 7.04
C ASN A 149 13.82 5.80 8.35
N VAL A 150 14.92 5.04 8.39
CA VAL A 150 15.45 4.47 9.63
C VAL A 150 15.76 5.58 10.64
N SER A 151 16.44 6.64 10.21
CA SER A 151 16.74 7.79 11.07
C SER A 151 15.46 8.48 11.58
N ARG A 152 14.45 8.65 10.72
CA ARG A 152 13.15 9.23 11.12
C ARG A 152 12.43 8.38 12.16
N MET A 153 12.37 7.05 11.99
CA MET A 153 11.77 6.13 12.98
C MET A 153 12.45 6.23 14.34
N ARG A 154 13.77 6.24 14.36
CA ARG A 154 14.55 6.39 15.61
C ARG A 154 14.34 7.73 16.29
N MET A 155 14.28 8.83 15.53
CA MET A 155 13.95 10.17 16.08
C MET A 155 12.55 10.25 16.69
N LEU A 156 11.60 9.43 16.17
CA LEU A 156 10.24 9.31 16.70
C LEU A 156 10.13 8.35 17.89
N GLY A 157 11.25 7.80 18.35
CA GLY A 157 11.32 6.93 19.53
C GLY A 157 11.07 5.44 19.24
N ALA A 158 10.95 5.03 17.99
CA ALA A 158 10.80 3.62 17.66
C ALA A 158 12.14 2.87 17.67
N GLU A 159 12.12 1.65 18.16
CA GLU A 159 13.19 0.68 17.96
C GLU A 159 13.13 0.14 16.53
N VAL A 160 14.23 0.21 15.79
CA VAL A 160 14.32 -0.39 14.43
C VAL A 160 15.20 -1.64 14.54
N ILE A 161 14.57 -2.79 14.27
CA ILE A 161 15.18 -4.12 14.38
C ILE A 161 15.55 -4.63 12.99
N PRO A 162 16.86 -4.68 12.64
CA PRO A 162 17.30 -5.21 11.35
C PRO A 162 17.08 -6.73 11.29
N VAL A 163 16.48 -7.21 10.20
CA VAL A 163 16.29 -8.64 9.94
C VAL A 163 17.37 -9.13 8.98
N THR A 164 18.20 -10.07 9.46
CA THR A 164 19.36 -10.60 8.73
C THR A 164 19.10 -11.97 8.09
N ALA A 165 17.91 -12.53 8.29
CA ALA A 165 17.51 -13.82 7.71
C ALA A 165 16.95 -13.66 6.29
N GLY A 166 17.00 -14.72 5.50
CA GLY A 166 16.42 -14.78 4.15
C GLY A 166 17.05 -13.79 3.18
N THR A 167 16.22 -13.17 2.33
CA THR A 167 16.64 -12.12 1.39
C THR A 167 16.89 -10.78 2.07
N ARG A 168 16.59 -10.66 3.37
CA ARG A 168 16.76 -9.45 4.18
C ARG A 168 15.94 -8.26 3.68
N THR A 169 14.72 -8.55 3.19
CA THR A 169 13.76 -7.61 2.65
C THR A 169 12.42 -7.67 3.39
N LEU A 170 11.37 -7.02 2.86
CA LEU A 170 10.05 -6.90 3.47
C LEU A 170 9.43 -8.24 3.88
N LYS A 171 9.56 -9.31 3.05
CA LYS A 171 9.00 -10.63 3.36
C LYS A 171 9.55 -11.17 4.69
N ASP A 172 10.87 -11.05 4.88
CA ASP A 172 11.52 -11.55 6.08
C ASP A 172 11.24 -10.68 7.31
N ALA A 173 11.09 -9.36 7.10
CA ALA A 173 10.62 -8.46 8.15
C ALA A 173 9.22 -8.85 8.65
N MET A 174 8.29 -9.23 7.76
CA MET A 174 6.98 -9.74 8.14
C MET A 174 7.08 -11.05 8.93
N ASN A 175 7.93 -11.96 8.51
CA ASN A 175 8.16 -13.24 9.22
C ASN A 175 8.61 -13.00 10.67
N GLU A 176 9.56 -12.09 10.89
CA GLU A 176 10.04 -11.78 12.24
C GLU A 176 8.98 -11.04 13.08
N ALA A 177 8.25 -10.12 12.49
CA ALA A 177 7.14 -9.44 13.16
C ALA A 177 6.06 -10.46 13.62
N PHE A 178 5.72 -11.44 12.80
CA PHE A 178 4.81 -12.53 13.21
C PHE A 178 5.38 -13.36 14.36
N ARG A 179 6.68 -13.67 14.37
CA ARG A 179 7.32 -14.43 15.47
C ARG A 179 7.28 -13.66 16.78
N ASP A 180 7.60 -12.37 16.76
CA ASP A 180 7.46 -11.50 17.93
C ASP A 180 6.00 -11.47 18.40
N TRP A 181 5.06 -11.27 17.48
CA TRP A 181 3.65 -11.17 17.85
C TRP A 181 3.13 -12.43 18.55
N VAL A 182 3.50 -13.62 18.07
CA VAL A 182 3.14 -14.89 18.74
C VAL A 182 3.58 -14.92 20.21
N THR A 183 4.74 -14.35 20.52
CA THR A 183 5.32 -14.39 21.89
C THR A 183 4.84 -13.26 22.79
N THR A 184 4.32 -12.16 22.22
CA THR A 184 3.99 -10.92 22.96
C THR A 184 2.53 -10.49 22.79
N VAL A 185 1.68 -11.40 22.35
CA VAL A 185 0.30 -11.14 21.91
C VAL A 185 -0.55 -10.44 22.95
N ASP A 186 -0.32 -10.66 24.23
CA ASP A 186 -1.12 -10.08 25.32
C ASP A 186 -0.96 -8.57 25.42
N SER A 187 0.24 -8.04 25.23
CA SER A 187 0.56 -6.61 25.35
C SER A 187 0.75 -5.91 24.01
N THR A 188 0.89 -6.66 22.92
CA THR A 188 1.34 -6.15 21.62
C THR A 188 0.27 -6.27 20.55
N HIS A 189 0.10 -5.22 19.76
CA HIS A 189 -0.64 -5.24 18.49
C HIS A 189 0.34 -5.24 17.32
N TYR A 190 0.11 -6.13 16.36
CA TYR A 190 0.83 -6.10 15.09
C TYR A 190 0.09 -5.15 14.13
N CYS A 191 0.68 -4.01 13.84
CA CYS A 191 0.14 -3.02 12.90
C CYS A 191 0.61 -3.37 11.48
N ILE A 192 -0.17 -4.16 10.75
CA ILE A 192 0.17 -4.55 9.37
C ILE A 192 -0.01 -3.36 8.42
N GLY A 193 1.02 -3.12 7.60
CA GLY A 193 1.11 -1.95 6.72
C GLY A 193 0.41 -2.07 5.38
N SER A 194 -0.17 -3.23 5.05
CA SER A 194 -0.84 -3.48 3.78
C SER A 194 -2.16 -4.20 3.96
N VAL A 195 -2.91 -4.40 2.86
CA VAL A 195 -4.18 -5.15 2.83
C VAL A 195 -3.96 -6.67 2.75
N GLY A 196 -2.82 -7.13 3.25
CA GLY A 196 -2.47 -8.54 3.44
C GLY A 196 -2.68 -9.01 4.87
N GLY A 197 -2.33 -10.27 5.12
CA GLY A 197 -2.45 -10.88 6.43
C GLY A 197 -3.79 -11.61 6.67
N PRO A 198 -3.92 -12.28 7.82
CA PRO A 198 -5.14 -13.00 8.17
C PRO A 198 -6.29 -12.03 8.43
N HIS A 199 -7.55 -12.48 8.21
CA HIS A 199 -8.70 -11.68 8.63
C HIS A 199 -8.59 -11.33 10.13
N PRO A 200 -8.85 -10.04 10.55
CA PRO A 200 -9.56 -8.99 9.82
C PRO A 200 -8.66 -7.99 9.06
N PHE A 201 -7.35 -8.17 9.01
CA PHE A 201 -6.43 -7.16 8.46
C PHE A 201 -6.80 -6.68 7.05
N PRO A 202 -7.10 -7.54 6.04
CA PRO A 202 -7.41 -7.06 4.71
C PRO A 202 -8.62 -6.10 4.69
N MET A 203 -9.68 -6.44 5.41
CA MET A 203 -10.89 -5.62 5.52
C MET A 203 -10.61 -4.32 6.27
N MET A 204 -9.95 -4.42 7.42
CA MET A 204 -9.66 -3.29 8.31
C MET A 204 -8.76 -2.25 7.62
N VAL A 205 -7.67 -2.69 7.01
CA VAL A 205 -6.74 -1.80 6.29
C VAL A 205 -7.42 -1.15 5.09
N ARG A 206 -8.21 -1.91 4.30
CA ARG A 206 -9.03 -1.34 3.23
C ARG A 206 -9.93 -0.22 3.76
N ASP A 207 -10.65 -0.48 4.84
CA ASP A 207 -11.63 0.46 5.36
C ASP A 207 -10.97 1.75 5.88
N PHE A 208 -9.78 1.68 6.48
CA PHE A 208 -9.01 2.87 6.86
C PHE A 208 -8.43 3.62 5.65
N GLN A 209 -8.06 2.90 4.58
CA GLN A 209 -7.51 3.51 3.36
C GLN A 209 -8.59 4.02 2.40
N ARG A 210 -9.84 3.55 2.48
CA ARG A 210 -10.91 3.91 1.52
C ARG A 210 -11.21 5.41 1.46
N ILE A 211 -10.81 6.17 2.48
CA ILE A 211 -10.93 7.63 2.51
C ILE A 211 -10.28 8.27 1.28
N ILE A 212 -9.22 7.67 0.75
CA ILE A 212 -8.53 8.13 -0.47
C ILE A 212 -9.50 8.19 -1.64
N GLY A 213 -10.22 7.09 -1.88
CA GLY A 213 -11.16 6.98 -3.00
C GLY A 213 -12.42 7.80 -2.78
N VAL A 214 -12.93 7.87 -1.55
CA VAL A 214 -14.11 8.68 -1.20
C VAL A 214 -13.85 10.16 -1.52
N GLU A 215 -12.72 10.70 -1.08
CA GLU A 215 -12.31 12.06 -1.38
C GLU A 215 -12.05 12.27 -2.88
N ALA A 216 -11.26 11.37 -3.48
CA ALA A 216 -10.86 11.49 -4.88
C ALA A 216 -12.09 11.50 -5.83
N ARG A 217 -13.06 10.61 -5.57
CA ARG A 217 -14.27 10.52 -6.40
C ARG A 217 -15.05 11.84 -6.41
N GLN A 218 -15.25 12.45 -5.24
CA GLN A 218 -15.94 13.73 -5.15
C GLN A 218 -15.12 14.86 -5.79
N GLN A 219 -13.81 14.93 -5.49
CA GLN A 219 -12.92 15.95 -6.03
C GLN A 219 -12.82 15.91 -7.56
N VAL A 220 -12.81 14.70 -8.16
CA VAL A 220 -12.80 14.56 -9.63
C VAL A 220 -14.12 15.05 -10.23
N LEU A 221 -15.26 14.69 -9.64
CA LEU A 221 -16.57 15.17 -10.07
C LEU A 221 -16.65 16.71 -10.00
N ASP A 222 -16.17 17.31 -8.92
CA ASP A 222 -16.17 18.76 -8.73
C ASP A 222 -15.29 19.48 -9.75
N LEU A 223 -14.13 18.87 -10.11
CA LEU A 223 -13.17 19.44 -11.04
C LEU A 223 -13.55 19.27 -12.53
N THR A 224 -14.24 18.19 -12.87
CA THR A 224 -14.39 17.77 -14.28
C THR A 224 -15.83 17.57 -14.71
N GLY A 225 -16.79 17.51 -13.77
CA GLY A 225 -18.19 17.20 -14.03
C GLY A 225 -18.47 15.72 -14.37
N ARG A 226 -17.44 14.84 -14.40
CA ARG A 226 -17.58 13.42 -14.71
C ARG A 226 -16.62 12.55 -13.92
N LEU A 227 -16.88 11.25 -13.88
CA LEU A 227 -15.92 10.28 -13.35
C LEU A 227 -14.74 10.08 -14.32
N PRO A 228 -13.58 9.60 -13.83
CA PRO A 228 -12.46 9.28 -14.69
C PRO A 228 -12.78 8.05 -15.57
N ASP A 229 -12.13 7.95 -16.72
CA ASP A 229 -12.21 6.77 -17.57
C ASP A 229 -11.42 5.61 -16.92
N VAL A 230 -10.34 5.95 -16.22
CA VAL A 230 -9.51 4.97 -15.52
C VAL A 230 -8.92 5.53 -14.23
N VAL A 231 -8.87 4.70 -13.20
CA VAL A 231 -8.14 4.93 -11.93
C VAL A 231 -6.92 4.02 -11.91
N VAL A 232 -5.74 4.61 -11.70
CA VAL A 232 -4.45 3.90 -11.73
C VAL A 232 -3.76 4.00 -10.37
N ALA A 233 -3.21 2.91 -9.89
CA ALA A 233 -2.41 2.88 -8.67
C ALA A 233 -1.32 1.81 -8.74
N CYS A 234 -0.19 2.01 -8.06
CA CYS A 234 0.83 0.96 -7.92
C CYS A 234 0.35 -0.13 -6.95
N VAL A 235 0.81 -1.36 -7.17
CA VAL A 235 0.42 -2.53 -6.37
C VAL A 235 1.67 -3.33 -5.98
N GLY A 236 1.99 -3.30 -4.67
CA GLY A 236 2.78 -4.32 -4.00
C GLY A 236 1.82 -5.15 -3.16
N GLY A 237 1.76 -4.96 -1.82
CA GLY A 237 0.65 -5.51 -1.03
C GLY A 237 -0.73 -4.90 -1.36
N GLY A 238 -0.79 -3.70 -1.95
CA GLY A 238 -1.97 -3.11 -2.58
C GLY A 238 -2.80 -2.16 -1.73
N SER A 239 -2.32 -1.68 -0.57
CA SER A 239 -3.13 -0.84 0.33
C SER A 239 -3.53 0.51 -0.28
N ASN A 240 -2.64 1.18 -1.00
CA ASN A 240 -2.96 2.44 -1.68
C ASN A 240 -3.97 2.21 -2.82
N ALA A 241 -3.80 1.13 -3.57
CA ALA A 241 -4.65 0.81 -4.70
C ALA A 241 -6.06 0.47 -4.25
N ILE A 242 -6.24 -0.44 -3.28
CA ILE A 242 -7.58 -0.73 -2.77
C ILE A 242 -8.23 0.49 -2.12
N GLY A 243 -7.43 1.35 -1.48
CA GLY A 243 -7.89 2.60 -0.87
C GLY A 243 -8.55 3.53 -1.88
N VAL A 244 -7.97 3.68 -3.08
CA VAL A 244 -8.57 4.48 -4.13
C VAL A 244 -9.62 3.71 -4.93
N PHE A 245 -9.41 2.43 -5.24
CA PHE A 245 -10.30 1.62 -6.07
C PHE A 245 -11.66 1.38 -5.42
N HIS A 246 -11.70 1.19 -4.09
CA HIS A 246 -12.91 0.79 -3.37
C HIS A 246 -14.11 1.69 -3.67
N ALA A 247 -13.91 3.01 -3.76
CA ALA A 247 -14.98 3.96 -4.05
C ALA A 247 -15.50 3.89 -5.49
N PHE A 248 -14.71 3.30 -6.41
CA PHE A 248 -15.05 3.17 -7.83
C PHE A 248 -15.44 1.75 -8.23
N ILE A 249 -15.41 0.76 -7.32
CA ILE A 249 -15.85 -0.60 -7.61
C ILE A 249 -17.27 -0.64 -8.17
N PRO A 250 -18.26 0.13 -7.64
CA PRO A 250 -19.61 0.14 -8.16
C PRO A 250 -19.74 0.83 -9.54
N ASP A 251 -18.82 1.71 -9.89
CA ASP A 251 -18.84 2.47 -11.14
C ASP A 251 -18.23 1.62 -12.28
N THR A 252 -19.00 0.71 -12.86
CA THR A 252 -18.49 -0.28 -13.85
C THR A 252 -17.98 0.35 -15.15
N GLY A 253 -18.32 1.59 -15.44
CA GLY A 253 -17.77 2.37 -16.56
C GLY A 253 -16.37 2.93 -16.29
N VAL A 254 -15.88 2.86 -15.04
CA VAL A 254 -14.53 3.29 -14.66
C VAL A 254 -13.61 2.07 -14.64
N ARG A 255 -12.56 2.07 -15.45
CA ARG A 255 -11.52 1.04 -15.41
C ARG A 255 -10.68 1.18 -14.14
N LEU A 256 -10.29 0.06 -13.51
CA LEU A 256 -9.36 0.04 -12.38
C LEU A 256 -8.09 -0.69 -12.82
N VAL A 257 -6.96 -0.01 -12.79
CA VAL A 257 -5.69 -0.58 -13.27
C VAL A 257 -4.63 -0.49 -12.18
N GLY A 258 -4.18 -1.67 -11.73
CA GLY A 258 -3.06 -1.83 -10.81
C GLY A 258 -1.75 -2.03 -11.57
N CYS A 259 -0.71 -1.27 -11.21
CA CYS A 259 0.63 -1.37 -11.78
C CYS A 259 1.56 -2.06 -10.79
N GLU A 260 1.99 -3.28 -11.11
CA GLU A 260 2.89 -4.10 -10.32
C GLU A 260 4.35 -3.89 -10.75
N ALA A 261 5.30 -4.17 -9.87
CA ALA A 261 6.72 -4.08 -10.19
C ALA A 261 7.16 -5.28 -11.04
N GLY A 262 7.42 -5.04 -12.32
CA GLY A 262 7.96 -6.01 -13.27
C GLY A 262 9.44 -6.31 -13.08
N GLY A 263 10.13 -5.44 -12.32
CA GLY A 263 11.55 -5.59 -12.05
C GLY A 263 12.46 -5.24 -13.23
N ASP A 264 13.65 -5.82 -13.24
CA ASP A 264 14.70 -5.55 -14.22
C ASP A 264 14.81 -6.63 -15.30
N GLY A 265 13.84 -7.55 -15.38
CA GLY A 265 13.88 -8.71 -16.26
C GLY A 265 12.59 -8.93 -17.04
N ASP A 266 12.53 -10.08 -17.66
CA ASP A 266 11.44 -10.58 -18.49
C ASP A 266 10.41 -11.42 -17.70
N GLY A 267 10.32 -11.20 -16.40
CA GLY A 267 9.46 -11.96 -15.49
C GLY A 267 10.11 -13.21 -14.90
N ALA A 268 11.43 -13.38 -15.08
CA ALA A 268 12.16 -14.49 -14.50
C ALA A 268 12.09 -14.50 -12.95
N PRO A 269 12.10 -15.68 -12.31
CA PRO A 269 12.16 -15.81 -10.87
C PRO A 269 13.30 -14.99 -10.26
N GLY A 270 13.01 -14.27 -9.17
CA GLY A 270 13.99 -13.41 -8.49
C GLY A 270 14.23 -12.06 -9.17
N ARG A 271 13.56 -11.76 -10.31
CA ARG A 271 13.73 -10.53 -11.07
C ARG A 271 12.45 -9.72 -11.27
N THR A 272 11.40 -10.09 -10.60
CA THR A 272 10.07 -9.44 -10.67
C THR A 272 9.36 -9.53 -9.33
N ALA A 273 8.41 -8.63 -9.08
CA ALA A 273 7.44 -8.70 -7.98
C ALA A 273 5.99 -8.56 -8.48
N ALA A 274 5.74 -8.84 -9.77
CA ALA A 274 4.43 -8.73 -10.40
C ALA A 274 3.55 -9.95 -10.05
N THR A 275 3.06 -10.00 -8.84
CA THR A 275 2.38 -11.15 -8.23
C THR A 275 1.07 -11.52 -8.92
N LEU A 276 0.21 -10.55 -9.24
CA LEU A 276 -1.06 -10.82 -9.91
C LEU A 276 -0.85 -11.15 -11.39
N SER A 277 0.15 -10.54 -12.03
CA SER A 277 0.44 -10.78 -13.45
C SER A 277 1.06 -12.15 -13.71
N LEU A 278 1.93 -12.64 -12.82
CA LEU A 278 2.79 -13.81 -13.05
C LEU A 278 2.63 -14.93 -12.02
N GLY A 279 2.06 -14.65 -10.86
CA GLY A 279 1.91 -15.62 -9.77
C GLY A 279 0.69 -16.52 -9.89
N SER A 280 0.51 -17.36 -8.90
CA SER A 280 -0.58 -18.33 -8.79
C SER A 280 -1.22 -18.31 -7.40
N PRO A 281 -2.46 -18.83 -7.22
CA PRO A 281 -3.11 -18.88 -5.91
C PRO A 281 -2.37 -19.79 -4.92
N GLY A 282 -2.16 -19.29 -3.70
CA GLY A 282 -1.54 -20.03 -2.60
C GLY A 282 -1.80 -19.37 -1.26
N VAL A 283 -1.03 -19.72 -0.23
CA VAL A 283 -1.18 -19.16 1.13
C VAL A 283 0.14 -18.51 1.55
N LEU A 284 0.07 -17.25 1.97
CA LEU A 284 1.22 -16.50 2.45
C LEU A 284 0.79 -15.56 3.59
N HIS A 285 1.59 -15.45 4.65
CA HIS A 285 1.36 -14.53 5.77
C HIS A 285 -0.06 -14.55 6.32
N GLY A 286 -0.65 -15.75 6.42
CA GLY A 286 -1.96 -15.93 7.06
C GLY A 286 -3.19 -15.70 6.17
N MET A 287 -3.03 -15.55 4.87
CA MET A 287 -4.11 -15.37 3.90
C MET A 287 -3.94 -16.25 2.67
N ARG A 288 -5.05 -16.67 2.06
CA ARG A 288 -5.04 -17.20 0.70
C ARG A 288 -5.11 -16.06 -0.31
N THR A 289 -4.16 -16.02 -1.25
CA THR A 289 -4.06 -14.96 -2.24
C THR A 289 -3.26 -15.44 -3.47
N TYR A 290 -2.94 -14.54 -4.41
CA TYR A 290 -1.89 -14.76 -5.41
C TYR A 290 -0.52 -14.53 -4.80
N LEU A 291 0.45 -15.38 -5.16
CA LEU A 291 1.85 -15.21 -4.79
C LEU A 291 2.78 -15.74 -5.87
N LEU A 292 4.00 -15.21 -5.88
CA LEU A 292 5.10 -15.75 -6.68
C LEU A 292 5.64 -16.98 -5.95
N GLN A 293 5.42 -18.17 -6.51
CA GLN A 293 5.82 -19.46 -5.94
C GLN A 293 6.23 -20.43 -7.04
N ASP A 294 7.04 -21.41 -6.65
CA ASP A 294 7.38 -22.54 -7.51
C ASP A 294 6.29 -23.63 -7.52
N ASP A 295 6.52 -24.70 -8.27
CA ASP A 295 5.58 -25.81 -8.40
C ASP A 295 5.38 -26.58 -7.09
N GLU A 296 6.27 -26.44 -6.11
CA GLU A 296 6.17 -27.03 -4.77
C GLU A 296 5.49 -26.09 -3.75
N GLY A 297 5.11 -24.87 -4.17
CA GLY A 297 4.45 -23.86 -3.34
C GLY A 297 5.40 -23.06 -2.47
N GLN A 298 6.71 -23.10 -2.74
CA GLN A 298 7.68 -22.25 -2.04
C GLN A 298 7.69 -20.86 -2.67
N THR A 299 7.71 -19.82 -1.83
CA THR A 299 7.79 -18.44 -2.32
C THR A 299 9.12 -18.20 -3.03
N LEU A 300 9.04 -17.63 -4.21
CA LEU A 300 10.20 -17.18 -4.97
C LEU A 300 10.75 -15.86 -4.39
N ASP A 301 12.04 -15.65 -4.59
CA ASP A 301 12.64 -14.33 -4.36
C ASP A 301 12.06 -13.32 -5.34
N THR A 302 12.04 -12.07 -4.93
CA THR A 302 11.49 -10.96 -5.74
C THR A 302 12.55 -9.87 -5.94
N HIS A 303 12.28 -9.02 -6.93
CA HIS A 303 13.07 -7.82 -7.17
C HIS A 303 12.19 -6.68 -7.64
N SER A 304 12.49 -5.49 -7.12
CA SER A 304 11.98 -4.20 -7.60
C SER A 304 12.96 -3.10 -7.21
N ILE A 305 13.16 -2.13 -8.08
CA ILE A 305 13.85 -0.87 -7.74
C ILE A 305 13.16 -0.15 -6.58
N SER A 306 11.87 -0.40 -6.40
CA SER A 306 11.05 0.12 -5.31
C SER A 306 10.95 -0.89 -4.17
N ALA A 307 11.60 -0.62 -3.04
CA ALA A 307 11.54 -1.47 -1.86
C ALA A 307 10.11 -1.70 -1.31
N GLY A 308 9.18 -0.77 -1.55
CA GLY A 308 7.79 -0.89 -1.11
C GLY A 308 6.92 -1.80 -1.99
N LEU A 309 7.40 -2.18 -3.18
CA LEU A 309 6.74 -3.13 -4.07
C LEU A 309 7.45 -4.49 -4.13
N ASP A 310 8.60 -4.62 -3.48
CA ASP A 310 9.43 -5.83 -3.44
C ASP A 310 8.83 -6.86 -2.46
N TYR A 311 7.77 -7.55 -2.90
CA TYR A 311 7.00 -8.48 -2.08
C TYR A 311 6.33 -9.54 -2.95
N PRO A 312 6.43 -10.85 -2.62
CA PRO A 312 5.93 -11.94 -3.46
C PRO A 312 4.43 -12.23 -3.30
N GLY A 313 3.67 -11.38 -2.65
CA GLY A 313 2.24 -11.56 -2.40
C GLY A 313 1.45 -10.28 -2.60
N VAL A 314 0.12 -10.38 -2.50
CA VAL A 314 -0.80 -9.25 -2.68
C VAL A 314 -2.02 -9.42 -1.77
N GLY A 315 -2.73 -8.34 -1.48
CA GLY A 315 -3.98 -8.41 -0.72
C GLY A 315 -5.05 -9.26 -1.40
N PRO A 316 -5.81 -10.07 -0.65
CA PRO A 316 -6.77 -11.03 -1.21
C PRO A 316 -7.94 -10.38 -1.96
N GLU A 317 -8.30 -9.14 -1.62
CA GLU A 317 -9.33 -8.39 -2.36
C GLU A 317 -8.85 -8.05 -3.78
N HIS A 318 -7.56 -7.77 -3.98
CA HIS A 318 -6.99 -7.60 -5.32
C HIS A 318 -7.05 -8.89 -6.14
N ALA A 319 -6.75 -10.04 -5.52
CA ALA A 319 -6.89 -11.35 -6.15
C ALA A 319 -8.34 -11.58 -6.62
N TRP A 320 -9.31 -11.26 -5.77
CA TRP A 320 -10.73 -11.35 -6.10
C TRP A 320 -11.15 -10.37 -7.21
N LEU A 321 -10.67 -9.12 -7.18
CA LEU A 321 -10.95 -8.13 -8.23
C LEU A 321 -10.41 -8.56 -9.60
N LYS A 322 -9.25 -9.21 -9.63
CA LYS A 322 -8.68 -9.81 -10.83
C LYS A 322 -9.56 -10.95 -11.34
N GLU A 323 -9.89 -11.93 -10.49
CA GLU A 323 -10.68 -13.10 -10.88
C GLU A 323 -12.09 -12.74 -11.38
N THR A 324 -12.69 -11.70 -10.80
CA THR A 324 -14.00 -11.21 -11.23
C THR A 324 -13.94 -10.27 -12.45
N GLY A 325 -12.75 -10.00 -12.96
CA GLY A 325 -12.56 -9.07 -14.09
C GLY A 325 -12.88 -7.61 -13.75
N ARG A 326 -12.98 -7.26 -12.44
CA ARG A 326 -13.30 -5.88 -12.06
C ARG A 326 -12.09 -4.96 -12.12
N ALA A 327 -10.89 -5.46 -11.93
CA ALA A 327 -9.65 -4.72 -12.07
C ALA A 327 -8.66 -5.45 -12.97
N GLU A 328 -7.90 -4.67 -13.73
CA GLU A 328 -6.76 -5.11 -14.53
C GLU A 328 -5.47 -4.93 -13.73
N TYR A 329 -4.48 -5.79 -13.99
CA TYR A 329 -3.15 -5.64 -13.40
C TYR A 329 -2.10 -5.76 -14.49
N ARG A 330 -1.13 -4.83 -14.47
CA ARG A 330 -0.07 -4.71 -15.47
C ARG A 330 1.29 -4.72 -14.79
N SER A 331 2.21 -5.49 -15.34
CA SER A 331 3.62 -5.47 -14.96
C SER A 331 4.29 -4.24 -15.58
N VAL A 332 5.05 -3.49 -14.77
CA VAL A 332 5.80 -2.29 -15.17
C VAL A 332 7.24 -2.49 -14.80
N SER A 333 8.16 -2.38 -15.78
CA SER A 333 9.59 -2.55 -15.56
C SER A 333 10.19 -1.41 -14.72
N ASP A 334 11.34 -1.67 -14.10
CA ASP A 334 12.11 -0.65 -13.38
C ASP A 334 12.44 0.55 -14.27
N ASP A 335 12.82 0.32 -15.54
CA ASP A 335 13.10 1.38 -16.51
C ASP A 335 11.87 2.21 -16.84
N ASP A 336 10.70 1.58 -17.01
CA ASP A 336 9.45 2.30 -17.24
C ASP A 336 9.06 3.14 -16.03
N ALA A 337 9.19 2.60 -14.83
CA ALA A 337 8.95 3.32 -13.59
C ALA A 337 9.88 4.54 -13.47
N MET A 338 11.17 4.38 -13.78
CA MET A 338 12.15 5.49 -13.78
C MET A 338 11.84 6.54 -14.85
N ARG A 339 11.32 6.14 -16.02
CA ARG A 339 10.82 7.11 -17.02
C ARG A 339 9.61 7.89 -16.49
N GLY A 340 8.66 7.22 -15.83
CA GLY A 340 7.52 7.86 -15.17
C GLY A 340 7.95 8.84 -14.07
N PHE A 341 8.95 8.46 -13.28
CA PHE A 341 9.58 9.31 -12.26
C PHE A 341 10.13 10.60 -12.89
N ALA A 342 11.01 10.46 -13.88
CA ALA A 342 11.65 11.60 -14.53
C ALA A 342 10.63 12.51 -15.24
N ALA A 343 9.62 11.93 -15.87
CA ALA A 343 8.55 12.66 -16.53
C ALA A 343 7.83 13.58 -15.54
N LEU A 344 7.35 13.07 -14.39
CA LEU A 344 6.63 13.89 -13.41
C LEU A 344 7.54 14.97 -12.79
N CYS A 345 8.80 14.62 -12.47
CA CYS A 345 9.76 15.58 -11.94
C CYS A 345 9.94 16.79 -12.87
N ARG A 346 10.12 16.54 -14.17
CA ARG A 346 10.47 17.57 -15.16
C ARG A 346 9.27 18.38 -15.65
N THR A 347 8.07 17.79 -15.62
CA THR A 347 6.86 18.46 -16.10
C THR A 347 6.12 19.20 -15.01
N GLU A 348 6.01 18.60 -13.82
CA GLU A 348 5.16 19.14 -12.74
C GLU A 348 5.96 19.60 -11.50
N GLY A 349 7.27 19.37 -11.45
CA GLY A 349 8.10 19.71 -10.29
C GLY A 349 7.75 18.87 -9.05
N ILE A 350 7.23 17.66 -9.25
CA ILE A 350 6.85 16.73 -8.18
C ILE A 350 7.79 15.53 -8.24
N ILE A 351 8.47 15.25 -7.14
CA ILE A 351 9.34 14.06 -6.99
C ILE A 351 8.49 12.94 -6.39
N PRO A 352 8.02 11.96 -7.19
CA PRO A 352 7.20 10.87 -6.69
C PRO A 352 8.05 9.81 -5.98
N ALA A 353 7.45 9.03 -5.08
CA ALA A 353 8.06 7.78 -4.63
C ALA A 353 8.24 6.80 -5.80
N LEU A 354 9.26 5.95 -5.76
CA LEU A 354 9.48 4.92 -6.79
C LEU A 354 8.29 3.97 -6.93
N GLU A 355 7.59 3.71 -5.83
CA GLU A 355 6.32 2.98 -5.86
C GLU A 355 5.32 3.66 -6.80
N SER A 356 5.06 4.94 -6.59
CA SER A 356 4.09 5.73 -7.37
C SER A 356 4.50 5.86 -8.85
N SER A 357 5.79 5.77 -9.13
CA SER A 357 6.35 5.88 -10.48
C SER A 357 5.89 4.75 -11.40
N HIS A 358 5.60 3.55 -10.85
CA HIS A 358 4.98 2.45 -11.60
C HIS A 358 3.57 2.83 -12.08
N ALA A 359 2.78 3.50 -11.22
CA ALA A 359 1.46 4.00 -11.61
C ALA A 359 1.54 5.12 -12.65
N LEU A 360 2.57 5.98 -12.58
CA LEU A 360 2.80 7.03 -13.58
C LEU A 360 3.18 6.44 -14.95
N ALA A 361 4.01 5.40 -15.00
CA ALA A 361 4.31 4.68 -16.22
C ALA A 361 3.05 4.06 -16.83
N GLY A 362 2.24 3.39 -16.01
CA GLY A 362 0.94 2.87 -16.47
C GLY A 362 0.00 3.97 -16.97
N ALA A 363 0.01 5.15 -16.36
CA ALA A 363 -0.79 6.29 -16.81
C ALA A 363 -0.31 6.86 -18.14
N ILE A 364 0.98 6.82 -18.45
CA ILE A 364 1.54 7.20 -19.76
C ILE A 364 0.95 6.30 -20.85
N ASP A 365 0.97 5.00 -20.65
CA ASP A 365 0.47 4.04 -21.65
C ASP A 365 -1.04 4.13 -21.82
N LEU A 366 -1.78 4.19 -20.71
CA LEU A 366 -3.24 4.36 -20.72
C LEU A 366 -3.65 5.70 -21.36
N GLY A 367 -2.87 6.74 -21.14
CA GLY A 367 -3.12 8.04 -21.77
C GLY A 367 -2.97 7.99 -23.30
N ARG A 368 -1.98 7.25 -23.80
CA ARG A 368 -1.83 6.99 -25.23
C ARG A 368 -2.97 6.14 -25.81
N GLU A 369 -3.45 5.15 -25.04
CA GLU A 369 -4.63 4.35 -25.42
C GLU A 369 -5.91 5.21 -25.53
N LEU A 370 -6.13 6.14 -24.58
CA LEU A 370 -7.34 6.96 -24.49
C LEU A 370 -7.30 8.21 -25.38
N GLY A 371 -6.12 8.76 -25.61
CA GLY A 371 -5.95 10.01 -26.37
C GLY A 371 -6.43 11.28 -25.64
N PRO A 372 -6.54 12.42 -26.35
CA PRO A 372 -6.80 13.73 -25.75
C PRO A 372 -8.15 13.89 -25.03
N GLY A 373 -9.13 13.00 -25.28
CA GLY A 373 -10.43 12.96 -24.57
C GLY A 373 -10.39 12.20 -23.25
N GLY A 374 -9.31 11.45 -22.98
CA GLY A 374 -9.16 10.60 -21.82
C GLY A 374 -9.01 11.37 -20.51
N LEU A 375 -9.58 10.86 -19.43
CA LEU A 375 -9.44 11.37 -18.08
C LEU A 375 -8.92 10.27 -17.16
N ILE A 376 -7.73 10.45 -16.63
CA ILE A 376 -7.01 9.47 -15.80
C ILE A 376 -6.87 10.03 -14.39
N LEU A 377 -7.20 9.22 -13.39
CA LEU A 377 -6.89 9.50 -12.00
C LEU A 377 -5.76 8.58 -11.54
N VAL A 378 -4.62 9.14 -11.17
CA VAL A 378 -3.48 8.41 -10.59
C VAL A 378 -3.44 8.63 -9.10
N ASN A 379 -3.35 7.56 -8.30
CA ASN A 379 -3.05 7.69 -6.88
C ASN A 379 -1.55 7.87 -6.68
N LEU A 380 -1.12 9.12 -6.41
CA LEU A 380 0.27 9.43 -6.08
C LEU A 380 0.52 9.09 -4.60
N SER A 381 0.85 7.82 -4.36
CA SER A 381 0.76 7.17 -3.05
C SER A 381 1.78 7.66 -2.02
N GLY A 382 2.89 8.26 -2.46
CA GLY A 382 3.93 8.79 -1.59
C GLY A 382 4.93 9.68 -2.32
N ARG A 383 5.69 10.47 -1.55
CA ARG A 383 6.74 11.36 -2.05
C ARG A 383 8.10 10.67 -2.12
N GLY A 384 8.95 11.14 -3.02
CA GLY A 384 10.21 10.51 -3.38
C GLY A 384 11.45 11.01 -2.64
N ASP A 385 11.32 11.83 -1.58
CA ASP A 385 12.51 12.30 -0.82
C ASP A 385 13.40 11.14 -0.34
N LYS A 386 12.78 10.02 0.04
CA LYS A 386 13.48 8.80 0.45
C LYS A 386 14.25 8.10 -0.67
N ASP A 387 13.88 8.37 -1.92
CA ASP A 387 14.35 7.66 -3.11
C ASP A 387 15.36 8.47 -3.92
N VAL A 388 15.66 9.71 -3.51
CA VAL A 388 16.55 10.63 -4.24
C VAL A 388 17.94 10.00 -4.48
N ALA A 389 18.50 9.29 -3.49
CA ALA A 389 19.79 8.64 -3.66
C ALA A 389 19.76 7.54 -4.75
N THR A 390 18.71 6.71 -4.77
CA THR A 390 18.51 5.67 -5.78
C THR A 390 18.31 6.29 -7.17
N ALA A 391 17.45 7.31 -7.25
CA ALA A 391 17.19 8.01 -8.50
C ALA A 391 18.45 8.71 -9.04
N SER A 392 19.23 9.38 -8.16
CA SER A 392 20.49 10.02 -8.56
C SER A 392 21.48 9.01 -9.11
N ALA A 393 21.63 7.86 -8.47
CA ALA A 393 22.50 6.80 -8.97
C ALA A 393 22.05 6.27 -10.35
N TYR A 394 20.73 6.11 -10.54
CA TYR A 394 20.16 5.64 -11.81
C TYR A 394 20.38 6.66 -12.95
N PHE A 395 20.16 7.94 -12.70
CA PHE A 395 20.27 9.00 -13.71
C PHE A 395 21.69 9.58 -13.87
N GLY A 396 22.62 9.23 -13.00
CA GLY A 396 23.98 9.74 -13.02
C GLY A 396 24.09 11.24 -12.66
N VAL A 397 23.27 11.72 -11.73
CA VAL A 397 23.20 13.13 -11.27
C VAL A 397 23.52 13.27 -9.80
#